data_9d878e204872994dfbc0428069ad63ce
#
_entry.id   9d878e204872994dfbc0428069ad63ce
#
_cell.length_a   1.000
_cell.length_b   1.000
_cell.length_c   1.000
_cell.angle_alpha   90.00
_cell.angle_beta   90.00
_cell.angle_gamma   90.00
#
_symmetry.space_group_name_H-M   'P 1'
#
loop_
_entity.id
_entity.type
_entity.pdbx_description
1 polymer ?
#
loop_
_entity_poly.entity_id
_entity_poly.type
_entity_poly.pdbx_seq_one_letter_code
_entity_poly.pdbx_strand_id
1 'polypeptide(L)'
;MEMTMRWYGKDHDTVTLEQIRQSCYVTGIITTLYDKLPGEVWTLDEILAMKKEVEDAGLHLAGIESVNVSDAIKTGAPERDKDIAAYIETLENLGKADIHMVCYNFMPVFDWTRTELERKREDGTTVLAYNQDTIDQMDPEKMFDSIKNDMNGTVMPGWEPERMEKVKELFALYKDIDEEKLFE
;
A
#
# COMPACT_ATOMS: atom_id res chain seq x y z
N MET A 1 -24.88 -6.76 5.06
CA MET A 1 -23.89 -5.69 4.81
C MET A 1 -23.14 -5.51 6.11
N GLU A 2 -21.81 -5.55 6.06
CA GLU A 2 -20.92 -5.35 7.21
C GLU A 2 -20.28 -3.97 7.12
N MET A 3 -20.15 -3.27 8.25
CA MET A 3 -19.42 -2.02 8.34
C MET A 3 -17.98 -2.34 8.75
N THR A 4 -17.03 -1.92 7.94
CA THR A 4 -15.60 -2.17 8.16
C THR A 4 -14.82 -0.86 8.29
N MET A 5 -13.70 -0.91 9.01
CA MET A 5 -12.72 0.17 9.03
C MET A 5 -11.36 -0.34 8.54
N ARG A 6 -10.61 0.54 7.87
CA ARG A 6 -9.21 0.32 7.57
C ARG A 6 -8.40 0.46 8.84
N TRP A 7 -7.47 -0.48 9.08
CA TRP A 7 -6.49 -0.40 10.16
C TRP A 7 -5.09 -0.66 9.59
N TYR A 8 -4.15 0.21 9.94
CA TYR A 8 -2.78 0.18 9.40
C TYR A 8 -1.80 -0.65 10.26
N GLY A 9 -2.31 -1.46 11.18
CA GLY A 9 -1.46 -2.27 12.06
C GLY A 9 -0.96 -1.50 13.29
N LYS A 10 -0.62 -2.24 14.34
CA LYS A 10 -0.23 -1.68 15.66
C LYS A 10 1.00 -0.77 15.60
N ASP A 11 1.90 -0.99 14.64
CA ASP A 11 3.15 -0.26 14.51
C ASP A 11 3.06 0.94 13.56
N HIS A 12 1.94 1.06 12.82
CA HIS A 12 1.75 2.08 11.78
C HIS A 12 0.49 2.92 11.96
N ASP A 13 -0.43 2.51 12.82
CA ASP A 13 -1.67 3.23 13.10
C ASP A 13 -1.64 3.88 14.48
N THR A 14 -2.18 5.09 14.57
CA THR A 14 -2.40 5.76 15.87
C THR A 14 -3.72 5.34 16.53
N VAL A 15 -4.61 4.67 15.78
CA VAL A 15 -5.89 4.14 16.26
C VAL A 15 -5.73 2.66 16.57
N THR A 16 -6.14 2.25 17.77
CA THR A 16 -6.08 0.84 18.19
C THR A 16 -7.33 0.07 17.79
N LEU A 17 -7.22 -1.27 17.73
CA LEU A 17 -8.39 -2.14 17.48
C LEU A 17 -9.47 -1.97 18.55
N GLU A 18 -9.10 -1.73 19.81
CA GLU A 18 -10.07 -1.46 20.91
C GLU A 18 -10.83 -0.15 20.68
N GLN A 19 -10.18 0.88 20.15
CA GLN A 19 -10.82 2.14 19.79
C GLN A 19 -11.78 1.93 18.61
N ILE A 20 -11.36 1.18 17.59
CA ILE A 20 -12.23 0.84 16.45
C ILE A 20 -13.45 0.07 16.91
N ARG A 21 -13.29 -0.91 17.80
CA ARG A 21 -14.38 -1.69 18.36
C ARG A 21 -15.42 -0.84 19.11
N GLN A 22 -15.05 0.33 19.64
CA GLN A 22 -15.98 1.26 20.28
C GLN A 22 -16.82 2.05 19.28
N SER A 23 -16.46 2.02 17.99
CA SER A 23 -17.24 2.69 16.95
C SER A 23 -18.54 1.94 16.69
N CYS A 24 -19.66 2.66 16.70
CA CYS A 24 -20.98 2.05 16.48
C CYS A 24 -21.04 1.35 15.13
N TYR A 25 -21.53 0.13 15.13
CA TYR A 25 -21.78 -0.70 13.94
C TYR A 25 -20.53 -1.19 13.17
N VAL A 26 -19.32 -0.85 13.57
CA VAL A 26 -18.11 -1.41 12.98
C VAL A 26 -17.84 -2.77 13.61
N THR A 27 -17.81 -3.80 12.76
CA THR A 27 -17.58 -5.19 13.18
C THR A 27 -16.38 -5.81 12.45
N GLY A 28 -15.98 -5.23 11.33
CA GLY A 28 -14.92 -5.75 10.48
C GLY A 28 -13.75 -4.82 10.31
N ILE A 29 -12.59 -5.42 10.04
CA ILE A 29 -11.33 -4.76 9.76
C ILE A 29 -10.88 -5.11 8.34
N ILE A 30 -10.37 -4.11 7.64
CA ILE A 30 -9.59 -4.25 6.42
C ILE A 30 -8.15 -3.85 6.75
N THR A 31 -7.19 -4.75 6.53
CA THR A 31 -5.75 -4.49 6.81
C THR A 31 -4.84 -5.24 5.84
N THR A 32 -3.53 -5.20 6.07
CA THR A 32 -2.51 -5.91 5.29
C THR A 32 -1.32 -6.28 6.16
N LEU A 33 -0.42 -7.12 5.64
CA LEU A 33 0.91 -7.33 6.23
C LEU A 33 1.86 -6.26 5.70
N TYR A 34 2.19 -5.28 6.55
CA TYR A 34 3.01 -4.11 6.18
C TYR A 34 4.50 -4.40 6.04
N ASP A 35 4.97 -5.48 6.63
CA ASP A 35 6.35 -5.94 6.60
C ASP A 35 6.68 -6.79 5.35
N LYS A 36 5.69 -7.05 4.50
CA LYS A 36 5.86 -7.85 3.27
C LYS A 36 6.14 -6.98 2.06
N LEU A 37 7.20 -7.32 1.35
CA LEU A 37 7.54 -6.68 0.08
C LEU A 37 6.70 -7.26 -1.08
N PRO A 38 6.43 -6.48 -2.13
CA PRO A 38 5.82 -7.00 -3.35
C PRO A 38 6.64 -8.16 -3.95
N GLY A 39 6.00 -9.27 -4.29
CA GLY A 39 6.66 -10.49 -4.78
C GLY A 39 7.05 -11.50 -3.70
N GLU A 40 6.85 -11.18 -2.42
CA GLU A 40 7.02 -12.14 -1.32
C GLU A 40 5.73 -12.91 -1.06
N VAL A 41 5.88 -14.19 -0.70
CA VAL A 41 4.77 -15.04 -0.27
C VAL A 41 4.36 -14.69 1.15
N TRP A 42 3.07 -14.52 1.37
CA TRP A 42 2.50 -14.48 2.72
C TRP A 42 2.22 -15.91 3.18
N THR A 43 2.91 -16.32 4.21
CA THR A 43 2.70 -17.66 4.76
C THR A 43 1.36 -17.76 5.49
N LEU A 44 0.82 -18.97 5.55
CA LEU A 44 -0.43 -19.21 6.27
C LEU A 44 -0.33 -18.81 7.75
N ASP A 45 0.81 -19.08 8.39
CA ASP A 45 1.02 -18.77 9.81
C ASP A 45 1.00 -17.24 10.06
N GLU A 46 1.62 -16.44 9.19
CA GLU A 46 1.59 -14.97 9.28
C GLU A 46 0.18 -14.42 9.10
N ILE A 47 -0.55 -14.96 8.13
CA ILE A 47 -1.96 -14.59 7.88
C ILE A 47 -2.83 -14.93 9.08
N LEU A 48 -2.67 -16.13 9.65
CA LEU A 48 -3.42 -16.56 10.83
C LEU A 48 -3.06 -15.75 12.07
N ALA A 49 -1.80 -15.33 12.23
CA ALA A 49 -1.38 -14.45 13.31
C ALA A 49 -2.06 -13.07 13.22
N MET A 50 -2.07 -12.45 12.04
CA MET A 50 -2.78 -11.20 11.79
C MET A 50 -4.29 -11.34 12.02
N LYS A 51 -4.90 -12.41 11.51
CA LYS A 51 -6.34 -12.70 11.73
C LYS A 51 -6.65 -12.82 13.22
N LYS A 52 -5.83 -13.58 13.94
CA LYS A 52 -5.98 -13.76 15.38
C LYS A 52 -5.88 -12.44 16.16
N GLU A 53 -4.96 -11.56 15.80
CA GLU A 53 -4.82 -10.23 16.43
C GLU A 53 -6.10 -9.42 16.34
N VAL A 54 -6.75 -9.41 15.17
CA VAL A 54 -8.05 -8.73 14.94
C VAL A 54 -9.18 -9.42 15.73
N GLU A 55 -9.22 -10.75 15.72
CA GLU A 55 -10.27 -11.53 16.38
C GLU A 55 -10.17 -11.47 17.91
N ASP A 56 -8.96 -11.43 18.48
CA ASP A 56 -8.74 -11.27 19.92
C ASP A 56 -9.24 -9.90 20.42
N ALA A 57 -9.27 -8.88 19.56
CA ALA A 57 -9.90 -7.60 19.88
C ALA A 57 -11.43 -7.61 19.75
N GLY A 58 -12.03 -8.75 19.36
CA GLY A 58 -13.47 -8.93 19.19
C GLY A 58 -14.02 -8.29 17.92
N LEU A 59 -13.18 -8.19 16.88
CA LEU A 59 -13.50 -7.74 15.53
C LEU A 59 -13.33 -8.91 14.55
N HIS A 60 -13.74 -8.74 13.31
CA HIS A 60 -13.60 -9.73 12.24
C HIS A 60 -12.63 -9.22 11.17
N LEU A 61 -11.71 -10.05 10.72
CA LEU A 61 -10.87 -9.71 9.57
C LEU A 61 -11.67 -9.91 8.27
N ALA A 62 -12.27 -8.82 7.78
CA ALA A 62 -13.22 -8.85 6.67
C ALA A 62 -12.54 -8.90 5.30
N GLY A 63 -11.29 -8.46 5.20
CA GLY A 63 -10.56 -8.48 3.94
C GLY A 63 -9.16 -7.89 4.02
N ILE A 64 -8.45 -8.01 2.93
CA ILE A 64 -7.09 -7.52 2.76
C ILE A 64 -7.06 -6.35 1.78
N GLU A 65 -6.43 -5.29 2.19
CA GLU A 65 -6.10 -4.17 1.32
C GLU A 65 -4.68 -3.66 1.68
N SER A 66 -3.69 -4.00 0.86
CA SER A 66 -3.74 -4.82 -0.34
C SER A 66 -2.70 -5.94 -0.28
N VAL A 67 -2.85 -6.94 -1.15
CA VAL A 67 -1.69 -7.73 -1.57
C VAL A 67 -1.06 -6.97 -2.73
N ASN A 68 0.14 -6.44 -2.53
CA ASN A 68 0.80 -5.59 -3.50
C ASN A 68 1.28 -6.38 -4.72
N VAL A 69 0.91 -5.93 -5.91
CA VAL A 69 1.43 -6.46 -7.17
C VAL A 69 2.83 -5.88 -7.40
N SER A 70 3.81 -6.75 -7.68
CA SER A 70 5.19 -6.31 -7.92
C SER A 70 5.34 -5.50 -9.21
N ASP A 71 6.36 -4.67 -9.26
CA ASP A 71 6.69 -3.90 -10.47
C ASP A 71 7.10 -4.82 -11.63
N ALA A 72 7.70 -5.97 -11.35
CA ALA A 72 8.02 -6.98 -12.37
C ALA A 72 6.76 -7.48 -13.10
N ILE A 73 5.66 -7.70 -12.37
CA ILE A 73 4.37 -8.08 -12.96
C ILE A 73 3.80 -6.93 -13.80
N LYS A 74 3.79 -5.71 -13.24
CA LYS A 74 3.22 -4.52 -13.89
C LYS A 74 3.91 -4.16 -15.19
N THR A 75 5.23 -4.31 -15.23
CA THR A 75 6.06 -3.96 -16.41
C THR A 75 6.32 -5.14 -17.34
N GLY A 76 5.88 -6.35 -16.98
CA GLY A 76 6.16 -7.55 -17.77
C GLY A 76 7.64 -7.98 -17.76
N ALA A 77 8.39 -7.65 -16.71
CA ALA A 77 9.80 -7.99 -16.56
C ALA A 77 10.05 -9.51 -16.59
N PRO A 78 11.28 -9.98 -16.87
CA PRO A 78 11.59 -11.40 -16.98
C PRO A 78 11.25 -12.21 -15.71
N GLU A 79 11.38 -11.61 -14.54
CA GLU A 79 11.12 -12.24 -13.23
C GLU A 79 9.64 -12.30 -12.84
N ARG A 80 8.74 -11.72 -13.65
CA ARG A 80 7.29 -11.65 -13.37
C ARG A 80 6.65 -12.99 -13.05
N ASP A 81 7.09 -14.06 -13.72
CA ASP A 81 6.46 -15.41 -13.56
C ASP A 81 6.71 -15.96 -12.16
N LYS A 82 7.87 -15.66 -11.55
CA LYS A 82 8.17 -15.97 -10.16
C LYS A 82 7.23 -15.18 -9.21
N ASP A 83 7.07 -13.91 -9.44
CA ASP A 83 6.25 -13.05 -8.60
C ASP A 83 4.75 -13.37 -8.74
N ILE A 84 4.31 -13.76 -9.93
CA ILE A 84 2.95 -14.29 -10.15
C ILE A 84 2.73 -15.56 -9.34
N ALA A 85 3.69 -16.48 -9.33
CA ALA A 85 3.59 -17.71 -8.54
C ALA A 85 3.48 -17.40 -7.03
N ALA A 86 4.28 -16.47 -6.52
CA ALA A 86 4.23 -16.02 -5.14
C ALA A 86 2.88 -15.34 -4.80
N TYR A 87 2.35 -14.55 -5.72
CA TYR A 87 1.04 -13.92 -5.58
C TYR A 87 -0.08 -14.95 -5.49
N ILE A 88 -0.07 -15.96 -6.37
CA ILE A 88 -1.04 -17.07 -6.38
C ILE A 88 -0.98 -17.83 -5.04
N GLU A 89 0.21 -18.19 -4.57
CA GLU A 89 0.40 -18.88 -3.29
C GLU A 89 -0.15 -18.05 -2.12
N THR A 90 0.09 -16.74 -2.13
CA THR A 90 -0.48 -15.82 -1.14
C THR A 90 -2.01 -15.85 -1.14
N LEU A 91 -2.65 -15.80 -2.32
CA LEU A 91 -4.11 -15.88 -2.44
C LEU A 91 -4.66 -17.22 -1.96
N GLU A 92 -3.96 -18.32 -2.26
CA GLU A 92 -4.34 -19.66 -1.76
C GLU A 92 -4.26 -19.72 -0.23
N ASN A 93 -3.23 -19.13 0.37
CA ASN A 93 -3.05 -19.09 1.82
C ASN A 93 -4.12 -18.21 2.49
N LEU A 94 -4.50 -17.08 1.88
CA LEU A 94 -5.63 -16.26 2.34
C LEU A 94 -6.95 -17.05 2.28
N GLY A 95 -7.17 -17.80 1.20
CA GLY A 95 -8.33 -18.68 1.07
C GLY A 95 -8.37 -19.77 2.15
N LYS A 96 -7.23 -20.41 2.47
CA LYS A 96 -7.11 -21.37 3.57
C LYS A 96 -7.39 -20.75 4.95
N ALA A 97 -7.09 -19.48 5.12
CA ALA A 97 -7.40 -18.71 6.34
C ALA A 97 -8.83 -18.18 6.37
N ASP A 98 -9.69 -18.57 5.41
CA ASP A 98 -11.08 -18.11 5.28
C ASP A 98 -11.20 -16.59 5.07
N ILE A 99 -10.28 -16.00 4.29
CA ILE A 99 -10.31 -14.59 3.88
C ILE A 99 -10.63 -14.55 2.38
N HIS A 100 -11.82 -14.03 2.05
CA HIS A 100 -12.40 -14.10 0.71
C HIS A 100 -12.41 -12.77 -0.04
N MET A 101 -11.95 -11.69 0.59
CA MET A 101 -11.87 -10.38 -0.05
C MET A 101 -10.42 -9.89 -0.05
N VAL A 102 -9.90 -9.64 -1.24
CA VAL A 102 -8.56 -9.10 -1.46
C VAL A 102 -8.64 -7.97 -2.47
N CYS A 103 -8.21 -6.79 -2.05
CA CYS A 103 -7.96 -5.69 -2.98
C CYS A 103 -6.55 -5.80 -3.54
N TYR A 104 -6.38 -5.42 -4.79
CA TYR A 104 -5.07 -5.29 -5.41
C TYR A 104 -4.96 -3.94 -6.13
N ASN A 105 -3.75 -3.43 -6.18
CA ASN A 105 -3.44 -2.20 -6.89
C ASN A 105 -2.52 -2.51 -8.05
N PHE A 106 -2.92 -2.11 -9.25
CA PHE A 106 -2.14 -2.28 -10.48
C PHE A 106 -1.73 -0.91 -11.03
N MET A 107 -1.18 -0.08 -10.14
CA MET A 107 -0.74 1.26 -10.50
C MET A 107 0.73 1.22 -10.92
N PRO A 108 1.09 1.75 -12.08
CA PRO A 108 2.48 1.82 -12.51
C PRO A 108 3.23 2.83 -11.63
N VAL A 109 4.42 2.45 -11.19
CA VAL A 109 5.42 3.24 -10.44
C VAL A 109 4.92 3.79 -9.11
N PHE A 110 3.88 4.61 -9.10
CA PHE A 110 3.32 5.23 -7.90
C PHE A 110 1.91 4.75 -7.61
N ASP A 111 1.64 4.61 -6.33
CA ASP A 111 0.30 4.52 -5.79
C ASP A 111 -0.33 5.93 -5.73
N TRP A 112 -1.43 6.09 -5.04
CA TRP A 112 -2.16 7.34 -4.91
C TRP A 112 -1.25 8.51 -4.48
N THR A 113 -1.03 9.46 -5.39
CA THR A 113 -0.24 10.66 -5.10
C THR A 113 -1.04 11.64 -4.25
N ARG A 114 -0.37 12.22 -3.24
CA ARG A 114 -0.92 13.27 -2.38
C ARG A 114 0.08 14.42 -2.32
N THR A 115 -0.42 15.65 -2.43
CA THR A 115 0.38 16.87 -2.29
C THR A 115 0.29 17.47 -0.89
N GLU A 116 -0.76 17.12 -0.16
CA GLU A 116 -0.98 17.52 1.23
C GLU A 116 -1.52 16.32 2.02
N LEU A 117 -0.90 16.03 3.16
CA LEU A 117 -1.32 14.91 4.02
C LEU A 117 -2.31 15.34 5.10
N GLU A 118 -2.39 16.64 5.41
CA GLU A 118 -3.17 17.17 6.52
C GLU A 118 -3.89 18.49 6.12
N ARG A 119 -4.53 18.52 4.95
CA ARG A 119 -5.32 19.69 4.55
C ARG A 119 -6.47 19.89 5.53
N LYS A 120 -6.47 21.04 6.20
CA LYS A 120 -7.53 21.40 7.14
C LYS A 120 -8.81 21.80 6.39
N ARG A 121 -9.93 21.31 6.89
CA ARG A 121 -11.28 21.67 6.43
C ARG A 121 -11.92 22.66 7.39
N GLU A 122 -13.01 23.30 6.95
CA GLU A 122 -13.75 24.30 7.73
C GLU A 122 -14.36 23.71 9.01
N ASP A 123 -14.69 22.42 9.00
CA ASP A 123 -15.24 21.69 10.15
C ASP A 123 -14.16 21.27 11.17
N GLY A 124 -12.89 21.65 10.94
CA GLY A 124 -11.75 21.33 11.80
C GLY A 124 -11.12 19.95 11.56
N THR A 125 -11.67 19.13 10.66
CA THR A 125 -11.07 17.85 10.26
C THR A 125 -9.89 18.06 9.32
N THR A 126 -9.07 17.02 9.16
CA THR A 126 -8.01 16.97 8.16
C THR A 126 -8.31 15.90 7.12
N VAL A 127 -7.85 16.12 5.89
CA VAL A 127 -7.98 15.18 4.78
C VAL A 127 -6.71 15.15 3.95
N LEU A 128 -6.47 14.01 3.30
CA LEU A 128 -5.50 13.91 2.23
C LEU A 128 -6.00 14.71 1.03
N ALA A 129 -5.12 15.44 0.36
CA ALA A 129 -5.48 16.22 -0.81
C ALA A 129 -4.45 16.12 -1.93
N TYR A 130 -4.91 16.31 -3.14
CA TYR A 130 -4.11 16.37 -4.36
C TYR A 130 -4.30 17.71 -5.05
N ASN A 131 -3.22 18.31 -5.54
CA ASN A 131 -3.24 19.52 -6.34
C ASN A 131 -2.31 19.34 -7.54
N GLN A 132 -2.86 19.39 -8.74
CA GLN A 132 -2.14 19.22 -9.98
C GLN A 132 -1.07 20.30 -10.17
N ASP A 133 -1.37 21.56 -9.87
CA ASP A 133 -0.41 22.68 -10.03
C ASP A 133 0.84 22.48 -9.18
N THR A 134 0.69 21.82 -8.02
CA THR A 134 1.84 21.45 -7.17
C THR A 134 2.69 20.39 -7.86
N ILE A 135 2.06 19.39 -8.46
CA ILE A 135 2.76 18.32 -9.18
C ILE A 135 3.48 18.86 -10.41
N ASP A 136 2.84 19.72 -11.20
CA ASP A 136 3.40 20.31 -12.41
C ASP A 136 4.65 21.19 -12.12
N GLN A 137 4.76 21.70 -10.90
CA GLN A 137 5.91 22.49 -10.44
C GLN A 137 6.97 21.65 -9.74
N MET A 138 6.71 20.36 -9.48
CA MET A 138 7.65 19.48 -8.80
C MET A 138 8.79 19.10 -9.75
N ASP A 139 10.00 19.23 -9.24
CA ASP A 139 11.19 18.64 -9.83
C ASP A 139 11.36 17.23 -9.23
N PRO A 140 11.24 16.16 -10.03
CA PRO A 140 11.34 14.79 -9.51
C PRO A 140 12.66 14.52 -8.78
N GLU A 141 13.79 15.09 -9.25
CA GLU A 141 15.08 14.91 -8.60
C GLU A 141 15.10 15.51 -7.19
N LYS A 142 14.52 16.72 -7.03
CA LYS A 142 14.43 17.38 -5.72
C LYS A 142 13.42 16.68 -4.80
N MET A 143 12.38 16.07 -5.35
CA MET A 143 11.41 15.30 -4.58
C MET A 143 12.09 14.11 -3.88
N PHE A 144 12.90 13.34 -4.61
CA PHE A 144 13.64 12.21 -4.04
C PHE A 144 14.63 12.64 -2.96
N ASP A 145 15.28 13.77 -3.13
CA ASP A 145 16.22 14.31 -2.15
C ASP A 145 15.50 14.84 -0.89
N SER A 146 14.30 15.42 -1.02
CA SER A 146 13.51 15.86 0.14
C SER A 146 12.98 14.69 0.96
N ILE A 147 12.49 13.66 0.31
CA ILE A 147 12.04 12.43 0.99
C ILE A 147 13.16 11.77 1.79
N LYS A 148 14.38 11.70 1.24
CA LYS A 148 15.57 11.23 1.95
C LYS A 148 15.87 12.02 3.22
N ASN A 149 15.65 13.33 3.20
CA ASN A 149 15.95 14.22 4.31
C ASN A 149 14.85 14.23 5.38
N ASP A 150 13.57 14.10 4.99
CA ASP A 150 12.44 14.17 5.91
C ASP A 150 12.25 12.89 6.74
N MET A 151 12.79 11.78 6.30
CA MET A 151 12.57 10.47 6.94
C MET A 151 13.47 10.19 8.15
N ASN A 152 14.32 11.11 8.60
CA ASN A 152 15.19 10.94 9.78
C ASN A 152 15.89 9.56 9.88
N GLY A 153 16.24 8.97 8.73
CA GLY A 153 16.85 7.65 8.67
C GLY A 153 15.89 6.46 8.77
N THR A 154 14.59 6.69 8.88
CA THR A 154 13.58 5.62 8.86
C THR A 154 13.17 5.36 7.41
N VAL A 155 13.38 4.14 6.94
CA VAL A 155 12.94 3.74 5.59
C VAL A 155 11.54 3.14 5.71
N MET A 156 10.56 3.77 5.06
CA MET A 156 9.21 3.18 4.96
C MET A 156 9.22 2.01 3.97
N PRO A 157 8.41 0.95 4.22
CA PRO A 157 8.25 -0.14 3.27
C PRO A 157 7.88 0.39 1.87
N GLY A 158 8.63 -0.04 0.87
CA GLY A 158 8.49 0.42 -0.50
C GLY A 158 9.31 1.66 -0.89
N TRP A 159 10.04 2.26 0.06
CA TRP A 159 10.92 3.41 -0.15
C TRP A 159 12.40 3.09 0.10
N GLU A 160 12.76 1.82 -0.01
CA GLU A 160 14.14 1.38 0.14
C GLU A 160 15.04 2.08 -0.89
N PRO A 161 16.30 2.43 -0.51
CA PRO A 161 17.22 3.16 -1.39
C PRO A 161 17.42 2.50 -2.77
N GLU A 162 17.48 1.18 -2.80
CA GLU A 162 17.63 0.41 -4.05
C GLU A 162 16.40 0.53 -4.97
N ARG A 163 15.19 0.54 -4.37
CA ARG A 163 13.96 0.76 -5.12
C ARG A 163 13.87 2.19 -5.64
N MET A 164 14.28 3.16 -4.84
CA MET A 164 14.28 4.57 -5.22
C MET A 164 15.24 4.86 -6.39
N GLU A 165 16.39 4.19 -6.47
CA GLU A 165 17.28 4.31 -7.63
C GLU A 165 16.62 3.74 -8.90
N LYS A 166 15.95 2.58 -8.80
CA LYS A 166 15.19 2.03 -9.94
C LYS A 166 14.03 2.94 -10.37
N VAL A 167 13.35 3.57 -9.43
CA VAL A 167 12.30 4.55 -9.72
C VAL A 167 12.86 5.75 -10.46
N LYS A 168 14.03 6.27 -10.08
CA LYS A 168 14.70 7.36 -10.81
C LYS A 168 15.06 6.95 -12.24
N GLU A 169 15.59 5.73 -12.43
CA GLU A 169 15.88 5.19 -13.75
C GLU A 169 14.63 5.09 -14.63
N LEU A 170 13.52 4.62 -14.05
CA LEU A 170 12.22 4.56 -14.73
C LEU A 170 11.72 5.96 -15.10
N PHE A 171 11.81 6.94 -14.20
CA PHE A 171 11.43 8.31 -14.50
C PHE A 171 12.26 8.89 -15.65
N ALA A 172 13.56 8.63 -15.67
CA ALA A 172 14.43 9.08 -16.77
C ALA A 172 14.00 8.46 -18.11
N LEU A 173 13.57 7.19 -18.11
CA LEU A 173 13.06 6.51 -19.30
C LEU A 173 11.71 7.08 -19.73
N TYR A 174 10.81 7.41 -18.80
CA TYR A 174 9.49 7.94 -19.13
C TYR A 174 9.50 9.41 -19.55
N LYS A 175 10.52 10.19 -19.18
CA LYS A 175 10.64 11.59 -19.55
C LYS A 175 10.77 11.83 -21.09
N ASP A 176 11.20 10.80 -21.82
CA ASP A 176 11.37 10.83 -23.28
C ASP A 176 10.30 10.03 -24.05
N ILE A 177 9.31 9.47 -23.34
CA ILE A 177 8.22 8.71 -23.98
C ILE A 177 7.07 9.67 -24.28
N ASP A 178 6.72 9.76 -25.56
CA ASP A 178 5.53 10.44 -26.06
C ASP A 178 4.28 9.79 -25.43
N GLU A 179 3.43 10.60 -24.80
CA GLU A 179 2.24 10.09 -24.10
C GLU A 179 1.35 9.22 -25.00
N GLU A 180 1.31 9.47 -26.32
CA GLU A 180 0.59 8.66 -27.28
C GLU A 180 1.11 7.22 -27.37
N LYS A 181 2.39 6.97 -27.08
CA LYS A 181 3.00 5.63 -27.13
C LYS A 181 2.81 4.80 -25.85
N LEU A 182 2.33 5.41 -24.78
CA LEU A 182 2.05 4.70 -23.53
C LEU A 182 0.76 3.87 -23.59
N PHE A 183 -0.09 4.08 -24.61
CA PHE A 183 -1.39 3.44 -24.75
C PHE A 183 -1.48 2.49 -25.95
N GLU A 184 -0.39 2.30 -26.71
CA GLU A 184 -0.25 1.26 -27.74
C GLU A 184 0.37 -0.03 -27.18
#